data_e53d17aaa89fcfb51827f401b5e71993
#
_entry.id   e53d17aaa89fcfb51827f401b5e71993
#
_cell.length_a   1.000
_cell.length_b   1.000
_cell.length_c   1.000
_cell.angle_alpha   90.00
_cell.angle_beta   90.00
_cell.angle_gamma   90.00
#
_symmetry.space_group_name_H-M   'P 1'
#
loop_
_entity.id
_entity.type
_entity.pdbx_description
1 polymer ?
#
loop_
_entity_poly.entity_id
_entity_poly.type
_entity_poly.pdbx_seq_one_letter_code
_entity_poly.pdbx_strand_id
1 'polypeptide(L)'
;VVHSPHIPKKEGIIRTIEIMKEEKIDPGMVLIDHNTEETIEISRSSGAWCGMTVYPRTKLSPERAVGMIKKYGTERMIIDSSADWGYSDPLSVPKSAVLMRKEGFSTKEIEKVVFDNPYNFFKQSPRFTFER
;
A
#
# COMPACT_ATOMS: atom_id res chain seq x y z
N VAL A 1 1.19 8.47 -7.13
CA VAL A 1 1.32 7.01 -7.01
C VAL A 1 2.39 6.55 -7.98
N VAL A 2 3.32 5.71 -7.53
CA VAL A 2 4.35 5.08 -8.35
C VAL A 2 4.12 3.57 -8.32
N HIS A 3 3.83 2.99 -9.46
CA HIS A 3 3.70 1.55 -9.62
C HIS A 3 5.08 0.92 -9.78
N SER A 4 5.47 0.09 -8.82
CA SER A 4 6.74 -0.64 -8.90
C SER A 4 6.69 -1.68 -10.02
N PRO A 5 7.77 -1.84 -10.81
CA PRO A 5 7.83 -2.86 -11.85
C PRO A 5 7.74 -4.27 -11.23
N HIS A 6 7.30 -5.23 -12.01
CA HIS A 6 7.28 -6.61 -11.53
C HIS A 6 8.69 -7.20 -11.43
N ILE A 7 9.54 -6.90 -12.39
CA ILE A 7 10.93 -7.38 -12.49
C ILE A 7 11.77 -6.28 -13.16
N PRO A 8 12.88 -5.84 -12.57
CA PRO A 8 13.34 -6.11 -11.20
C PRO A 8 12.65 -5.19 -10.18
N LYS A 9 11.87 -5.76 -9.28
CA LYS A 9 11.00 -4.99 -8.35
C LYS A 9 11.81 -4.18 -7.34
N LYS A 10 12.77 -4.81 -6.68
CA LYS A 10 13.58 -4.17 -5.63
C LYS A 10 14.39 -2.99 -6.17
N GLU A 11 15.04 -3.19 -7.30
CA GLU A 11 15.83 -2.17 -7.97
C GLU A 11 14.97 -0.99 -8.43
N GLY A 12 13.76 -1.28 -8.93
CA GLY A 12 12.79 -0.26 -9.32
C GLY A 12 12.37 0.63 -8.14
N ILE A 13 12.14 0.04 -6.97
CA ILE A 13 11.82 0.79 -5.74
C ILE A 13 13.03 1.62 -5.27
N ILE A 14 14.23 1.03 -5.26
CA ILE A 14 15.45 1.75 -4.90
C ILE A 14 15.63 2.95 -5.83
N ARG A 15 15.49 2.76 -7.15
CA ARG A 15 15.60 3.86 -8.12
C ARG A 15 14.54 4.95 -7.92
N THR A 16 13.31 4.55 -7.57
CA THR A 16 12.25 5.51 -7.21
C THR A 16 12.68 6.38 -6.02
N ILE A 17 13.23 5.76 -4.98
CA ILE A 17 13.69 6.48 -3.78
C ILE A 17 14.88 7.39 -4.08
N GLU A 18 15.80 6.97 -4.94
CA GLU A 18 16.91 7.81 -5.42
C GLU A 18 16.39 9.05 -6.14
N ILE A 19 15.46 8.88 -7.10
CA ILE A 19 14.83 9.99 -7.81
C ILE A 19 14.14 10.95 -6.83
N MET A 20 13.40 10.43 -5.85
CA MET A 20 12.78 11.27 -4.82
C MET A 20 13.81 12.14 -4.10
N LYS A 21 14.99 11.59 -3.80
CA LYS A 21 16.07 12.33 -3.15
C LYS A 21 16.74 13.36 -4.10
N GLU A 22 17.04 12.94 -5.32
CA GLU A 22 17.64 13.77 -6.36
C GLU A 22 16.77 15.01 -6.65
N GLU A 23 15.45 14.79 -6.79
CA GLU A 23 14.46 15.83 -7.09
C GLU A 23 13.90 16.54 -5.85
N LYS A 24 14.37 16.19 -4.65
CA LYS A 24 13.93 16.75 -3.36
C LYS A 24 12.41 16.63 -3.15
N ILE A 25 11.82 15.52 -3.60
CA ILE A 25 10.40 15.24 -3.42
C ILE A 25 10.15 14.80 -1.98
N ASP A 26 9.15 15.42 -1.33
CA ASP A 26 8.71 14.98 0.00
C ASP A 26 8.16 13.53 -0.09
N PRO A 27 8.75 12.57 0.64
CA PRO A 27 8.24 11.19 0.66
C PRO A 27 6.78 11.09 1.10
N GLY A 28 6.30 12.01 1.92
CA GLY A 28 4.89 12.07 2.32
C GLY A 28 3.91 12.31 1.16
N MET A 29 4.41 12.80 0.03
CA MET A 29 3.62 13.00 -1.20
C MET A 29 3.66 11.81 -2.15
N VAL A 30 4.38 10.74 -1.81
CA VAL A 30 4.60 9.59 -2.69
C VAL A 30 4.00 8.31 -2.08
N LEU A 31 3.21 7.61 -2.86
CA LEU A 31 2.78 6.24 -2.60
C LEU A 31 3.55 5.30 -3.53
N ILE A 32 4.41 4.48 -2.95
CA ILE A 32 5.08 3.38 -3.66
C ILE A 32 4.18 2.17 -3.58
N ASP A 33 3.65 1.75 -4.73
CA ASP A 33 2.68 0.67 -4.81
C ASP A 33 3.29 -0.67 -5.24
N HIS A 34 2.49 -1.74 -5.09
CA HIS A 34 2.84 -3.14 -5.36
C HIS A 34 3.95 -3.68 -4.46
N ASN A 35 4.04 -3.24 -3.21
CA ASN A 35 4.99 -3.79 -2.26
C ASN A 35 4.74 -5.28 -1.98
N THR A 36 5.83 -5.98 -1.70
CA THR A 36 5.87 -7.37 -1.24
C THR A 36 6.76 -7.45 0.01
N GLU A 37 6.87 -8.63 0.60
CA GLU A 37 7.70 -8.87 1.78
C GLU A 37 9.17 -8.48 1.56
N GLU A 38 9.65 -8.52 0.31
CA GLU A 38 11.04 -8.17 -0.05
C GLU A 38 11.27 -6.66 -0.15
N THR A 39 10.21 -5.88 -0.33
CA THR A 39 10.33 -4.46 -0.67
C THR A 39 9.70 -3.51 0.36
N ILE A 40 8.76 -3.99 1.16
CA ILE A 40 7.98 -3.15 2.08
C ILE A 40 8.87 -2.39 3.08
N GLU A 41 9.92 -3.01 3.59
CA GLU A 41 10.84 -2.38 4.53
C GLU A 41 11.63 -1.23 3.88
N ILE A 42 12.04 -1.42 2.62
CA ILE A 42 12.77 -0.39 1.84
C ILE A 42 11.85 0.82 1.60
N SER A 43 10.62 0.57 1.17
CA SER A 43 9.62 1.63 0.94
C SER A 43 9.31 2.39 2.23
N ARG A 44 9.05 1.69 3.35
CA ARG A 44 8.79 2.32 4.65
C ARG A 44 9.94 3.19 5.13
N SER A 45 11.17 2.69 5.03
CA SER A 45 12.37 3.40 5.47
C SER A 45 12.63 4.69 4.70
N SER A 46 12.06 4.84 3.50
CA SER A 46 12.12 6.09 2.74
C SER A 46 11.19 7.18 3.27
N GLY A 47 10.21 6.83 4.10
CA GLY A 47 9.15 7.74 4.56
C GLY A 47 7.96 7.85 3.59
N ALA A 48 7.97 7.14 2.47
CA ALA A 48 6.83 7.10 1.54
C ALA A 48 5.64 6.30 2.11
N TRP A 49 4.48 6.47 1.50
CA TRP A 49 3.33 5.59 1.71
C TRP A 49 3.56 4.26 1.00
N CYS A 50 3.10 3.18 1.59
CA CYS A 50 3.32 1.82 1.11
C CYS A 50 2.00 1.19 0.66
N GLY A 51 1.83 1.07 -0.65
CA GLY A 51 0.70 0.38 -1.28
C GLY A 51 0.94 -1.12 -1.38
N MET A 52 -0.09 -1.88 -1.08
CA MET A 52 -0.12 -3.34 -1.19
C MET A 52 -1.33 -3.74 -2.02
N THR A 53 -1.09 -3.97 -3.31
CA THR A 53 -2.14 -4.38 -4.24
C THR A 53 -2.48 -5.85 -4.05
N VAL A 54 -3.63 -6.11 -3.47
CA VAL A 54 -4.15 -7.46 -3.30
C VAL A 54 -4.76 -7.95 -4.61
N TYR A 55 -4.07 -8.92 -5.21
CA TYR A 55 -4.46 -9.59 -6.45
C TYR A 55 -4.17 -11.09 -6.29
N PRO A 56 -5.11 -11.85 -5.73
CA PRO A 56 -4.83 -13.13 -5.04
C PRO A 56 -4.10 -14.19 -5.84
N ARG A 57 -4.24 -14.21 -7.16
CA ARG A 57 -3.61 -15.24 -7.99
C ARG A 57 -2.28 -14.85 -8.61
N THR A 58 -2.07 -13.56 -8.87
CA THR A 58 -0.91 -13.12 -9.66
C THR A 58 0.04 -12.19 -8.95
N LYS A 59 -0.39 -11.56 -7.83
CA LYS A 59 0.45 -10.61 -7.09
C LYS A 59 0.50 -10.98 -5.60
N LEU A 60 -0.38 -10.41 -4.79
CA LEU A 60 -0.37 -10.51 -3.33
C LEU A 60 -1.71 -11.05 -2.82
N SER A 61 -1.68 -12.06 -1.94
CA SER A 61 -2.90 -12.52 -1.26
C SER A 61 -3.26 -11.61 -0.07
N PRO A 62 -4.52 -11.61 0.40
CA PRO A 62 -4.91 -10.92 1.63
C PRO A 62 -4.06 -11.30 2.84
N GLU A 63 -3.72 -12.59 2.98
CA GLU A 63 -2.93 -13.11 4.11
C GLU A 63 -1.53 -12.52 4.13
N ARG A 64 -0.89 -12.40 2.98
CA ARG A 64 0.43 -11.79 2.83
C ARG A 64 0.40 -10.30 3.15
N ALA A 65 -0.60 -9.57 2.65
CA ALA A 65 -0.77 -8.15 2.97
C ALA A 65 -0.99 -7.92 4.47
N VAL A 66 -1.89 -8.67 5.08
CA VAL A 66 -2.19 -8.58 6.52
C VAL A 66 -0.97 -9.00 7.35
N GLY A 67 -0.22 -10.01 6.92
CA GLY A 67 1.02 -10.43 7.55
C GLY A 67 2.08 -9.32 7.58
N MET A 68 2.22 -8.56 6.49
CA MET A 68 3.12 -7.40 6.44
C MET A 68 2.65 -6.29 7.40
N ILE A 69 1.35 -6.00 7.45
CA ILE A 69 0.81 -5.00 8.39
C ILE A 69 1.03 -5.45 9.83
N LYS A 70 0.85 -6.73 10.14
CA LYS A 70 1.10 -7.29 11.48
C LYS A 70 2.57 -7.13 11.90
N LYS A 71 3.48 -7.30 10.96
CA LYS A 71 4.93 -7.20 11.21
C LYS A 71 5.40 -5.74 11.32
N TYR A 72 4.89 -4.86 10.48
CA TYR A 72 5.45 -3.52 10.31
C TYR A 72 4.56 -2.38 10.84
N GLY A 73 3.34 -2.71 11.31
CA GLY A 73 2.36 -1.74 11.82
C GLY A 73 1.49 -1.13 10.70
N THR A 74 0.57 -0.26 11.11
CA THR A 74 -0.47 0.32 10.24
C THR A 74 -0.08 1.68 9.64
N GLU A 75 1.02 2.28 10.11
CA GLU A 75 1.38 3.64 9.73
C GLU A 75 1.79 3.72 8.25
N ARG A 76 1.13 4.59 7.50
CA ARG A 76 1.33 4.78 6.05
C ARG A 76 1.17 3.51 5.20
N MET A 77 0.47 2.49 5.72
CA MET A 77 0.14 1.28 4.98
C MET A 77 -1.22 1.42 4.32
N ILE A 78 -1.32 1.08 3.04
CA ILE A 78 -2.54 1.12 2.25
C ILE A 78 -2.73 -0.24 1.58
N ILE A 79 -3.92 -0.81 1.73
CA ILE A 79 -4.35 -1.97 0.93
C ILE A 79 -5.24 -1.48 -0.19
N ASP A 80 -4.94 -1.90 -1.38
CA ASP A 80 -5.75 -1.66 -2.57
C ASP A 80 -6.03 -2.95 -3.33
N SER A 81 -6.89 -2.88 -4.33
CA SER A 81 -7.19 -4.00 -5.22
C SER A 81 -7.00 -3.57 -6.66
N SER A 82 -6.58 -4.50 -7.50
CA SER A 82 -6.43 -4.28 -8.94
C SER A 82 -7.43 -5.15 -9.69
N ALA A 83 -8.06 -4.56 -10.71
CA ALA A 83 -9.02 -5.25 -11.59
C ALA A 83 -8.78 -4.88 -13.06
N ASP A 84 -7.53 -4.58 -13.39
CA ASP A 84 -7.09 -4.05 -14.66
C ASP A 84 -7.02 -5.13 -15.76
N TRP A 85 -6.55 -6.31 -15.43
CA TRP A 85 -6.46 -7.43 -16.37
C TRP A 85 -6.37 -8.77 -15.63
N GLY A 86 -6.90 -9.82 -16.24
CA GLY A 86 -6.85 -11.16 -15.69
C GLY A 86 -7.86 -11.40 -14.56
N TYR A 87 -7.64 -12.44 -13.81
CA TYR A 87 -8.56 -12.89 -12.75
C TYR A 87 -8.33 -12.07 -11.47
N SER A 88 -9.24 -11.17 -11.16
CA SER A 88 -9.19 -10.29 -9.98
C SER A 88 -10.30 -10.60 -8.99
N ASP A 89 -10.19 -10.04 -7.79
CA ASP A 89 -11.22 -10.07 -6.75
C ASP A 89 -11.56 -8.64 -6.31
N PRO A 90 -12.71 -8.09 -6.74
CA PRO A 90 -13.12 -6.73 -6.36
C PRO A 90 -13.38 -6.57 -4.86
N LEU A 91 -13.53 -7.68 -4.13
CA LEU A 91 -13.74 -7.70 -2.68
C LEU A 91 -12.43 -7.89 -1.90
N SER A 92 -11.27 -7.78 -2.53
CA SER A 92 -9.98 -7.99 -1.86
C SER A 92 -9.76 -7.09 -0.64
N VAL A 93 -10.11 -5.81 -0.73
CA VAL A 93 -9.96 -4.86 0.40
C VAL A 93 -10.90 -5.22 1.56
N PRO A 94 -12.22 -5.38 1.39
CA PRO A 94 -13.09 -5.81 2.49
C PRO A 94 -12.75 -7.20 3.03
N LYS A 95 -12.29 -8.15 2.22
CA LYS A 95 -11.81 -9.45 2.69
C LYS A 95 -10.54 -9.30 3.56
N SER A 96 -9.62 -8.43 3.18
CA SER A 96 -8.44 -8.11 3.99
C SER A 96 -8.84 -7.48 5.33
N ALA A 97 -9.82 -6.58 5.35
CA ALA A 97 -10.33 -6.01 6.59
C ALA A 97 -10.96 -7.08 7.53
N VAL A 98 -11.72 -8.02 6.98
CA VAL A 98 -12.26 -9.16 7.74
C VAL A 98 -11.14 -10.04 8.29
N LEU A 99 -10.10 -10.29 7.49
CA LEU A 99 -8.94 -11.07 7.91
C LEU A 99 -8.16 -10.34 9.02
N MET A 100 -7.91 -9.03 8.90
CA MET A 100 -7.28 -8.23 9.96
C MET A 100 -8.04 -8.39 11.28
N ARG A 101 -9.37 -8.35 11.27
CA ARG A 101 -10.19 -8.58 12.47
C ARG A 101 -9.95 -9.95 13.08
N LYS A 102 -9.90 -11.02 12.25
CA LYS A 102 -9.61 -12.39 12.72
C LYS A 102 -8.21 -12.51 13.30
N GLU A 103 -7.25 -11.74 12.77
CA GLU A 103 -5.86 -11.70 13.25
C GLU A 103 -5.66 -10.80 14.50
N GLY A 104 -6.74 -10.27 15.08
CA GLY A 104 -6.73 -9.52 16.32
C GLY A 104 -6.50 -8.02 16.21
N PHE A 105 -6.55 -7.45 15.01
CA PHE A 105 -6.49 -5.99 14.86
C PHE A 105 -7.76 -5.32 15.39
N SER A 106 -7.59 -4.20 16.07
CA SER A 106 -8.69 -3.35 16.52
C SER A 106 -9.42 -2.70 15.32
N THR A 107 -10.66 -2.28 15.54
CA THR A 107 -11.44 -1.55 14.53
C THR A 107 -10.69 -0.30 14.04
N LYS A 108 -10.02 0.43 14.96
CA LYS A 108 -9.22 1.62 14.61
C LYS A 108 -8.04 1.30 13.68
N GLU A 109 -7.34 0.20 13.92
CA GLU A 109 -6.22 -0.22 13.07
C GLU A 109 -6.70 -0.62 11.67
N ILE A 110 -7.83 -1.32 11.60
CA ILE A 110 -8.45 -1.72 10.34
C ILE A 110 -8.89 -0.46 9.58
N GLU A 111 -9.65 0.42 10.21
CA GLU A 111 -10.11 1.70 9.62
C GLU A 111 -8.93 2.54 9.14
N LYS A 112 -7.85 2.61 9.93
CA LYS A 112 -6.64 3.32 9.54
C LYS A 112 -6.06 2.83 8.22
N VAL A 113 -5.95 1.52 8.01
CA VAL A 113 -5.35 0.95 6.81
C VAL A 113 -6.27 1.05 5.59
N VAL A 114 -7.57 0.77 5.76
CA VAL A 114 -8.49 0.67 4.62
C VAL A 114 -9.20 1.98 4.29
N PHE A 115 -9.14 2.98 5.16
CA PHE A 115 -9.83 4.25 4.98
C PHE A 115 -8.98 5.48 5.31
N ASP A 116 -8.46 5.64 6.55
CA ASP A 116 -7.78 6.86 6.98
C ASP A 116 -6.49 7.11 6.20
N ASN A 117 -5.67 6.09 6.01
CA ASN A 117 -4.43 6.20 5.26
C ASN A 117 -4.67 6.56 3.78
N PRO A 118 -5.54 5.85 3.02
CA PRO A 118 -5.91 6.27 1.67
C PRO A 118 -6.47 7.70 1.64
N TYR A 119 -7.39 8.03 2.53
CA TYR A 119 -7.95 9.37 2.62
C TYR A 119 -6.86 10.43 2.86
N ASN A 120 -5.98 10.21 3.83
CA ASN A 120 -4.91 11.15 4.17
C ASN A 120 -3.87 11.30 3.05
N PHE A 121 -3.63 10.26 2.29
CA PHE A 121 -2.77 10.33 1.12
C PHE A 121 -3.44 11.13 -0.01
N PHE A 122 -4.65 10.75 -0.40
CA PHE A 122 -5.30 11.35 -1.57
C PHE A 122 -5.80 12.78 -1.35
N LYS A 123 -6.18 13.17 -0.11
CA LYS A 123 -6.61 14.54 0.19
C LYS A 123 -5.53 15.62 -0.03
N GLN A 124 -4.28 15.23 -0.21
CA GLN A 124 -3.20 16.13 -0.59
C GLN A 124 -3.36 16.66 -2.03
N SER A 125 -4.17 15.99 -2.85
CA SER A 125 -4.46 16.45 -4.20
C SER A 125 -5.54 17.55 -4.19
N PRO A 126 -5.33 18.70 -4.86
CA PRO A 126 -6.37 19.72 -4.98
C PRO A 126 -7.60 19.27 -5.77
N ARG A 127 -7.51 18.12 -6.44
CA ARG A 127 -8.63 17.52 -7.17
C ARG A 127 -9.45 16.53 -6.33
N PHE A 128 -9.03 16.26 -5.10
CA PHE A 128 -9.74 15.35 -4.22
C PHE A 128 -10.86 16.10 -3.52
N THR A 129 -12.10 15.77 -3.86
CA THR A 129 -13.32 16.50 -3.39
C THR A 129 -14.14 15.68 -2.39
N PHE A 130 -13.68 14.51 -1.98
CA PHE A 130 -14.39 13.68 -1.00
C PHE A 130 -14.25 14.29 0.40
N GLU A 131 -15.38 14.61 1.00
CA GLU A 131 -15.48 15.06 2.39
C GLU A 131 -15.79 13.87 3.31
N ARG A 132 -15.14 13.85 4.48
CA ARG A 132 -15.33 12.78 5.48
C ARG A 132 -16.53 13.07 6.36
#